data_37f406ed0431a3cb7df27f8a43300494
#
_entry.id   37f406ed0431a3cb7df27f8a43300494
#
_cell.length_a   1.000
_cell.length_b   1.000
_cell.length_c   1.000
_cell.angle_alpha   90.00
_cell.angle_beta   90.00
_cell.angle_gamma   90.00
#
_symmetry.space_group_name_H-M   'P 1'
#
loop_
_entity.id
_entity.type
_entity.pdbx_description
1 polymer ?
#
loop_
_entity_poly.entity_id
_entity_poly.type
_entity_poly.pdbx_seq_one_letter_code
_entity_poly.pdbx_strand_id
1 'polypeptide(L)'
;MLHIDNLTKVYRRGARANDGISLAVAGGAVLGLLGHNGAGKTTLLNQIVGLARPTGGTITLLGRDPVAEPAWARSVCSFQPQAHAPLTGVTTRQAIESIGRIRGGHREAVRRRTAELLAALDIEQWADQPGERLSGGVRRLAAFCMAVVEPGRLVMLDEPTNDVDPARRRLLWEQVRVLAAKGHGVVLVTHNIAEAERVIDTVVVLNHGRVTGTGTPAALASGRQLRLELIVTAAPTVPGWSLHTSRAGDRLTVTLDEENAQPAVAWAQSVTRHFSLNPVGLEEIYLTLTANPEANRDAALVA
;
A
#
# COMPACT_ATOMS: atom_id res chain seq x y z
N MET A 1 13.73 -2.00 -12.18
CA MET A 1 14.01 -3.04 -11.19
C MET A 1 13.06 -4.22 -11.35
N LEU A 2 11.76 -4.06 -11.15
CA LEU A 2 10.71 -5.04 -11.45
C LEU A 2 9.93 -4.55 -12.66
N HIS A 3 9.70 -5.42 -13.65
CA HIS A 3 8.81 -5.18 -14.80
C HIS A 3 7.89 -6.38 -14.96
N ILE A 4 6.62 -6.11 -15.11
CA ILE A 4 5.57 -7.09 -15.34
C ILE A 4 4.84 -6.67 -16.61
N ASP A 5 4.68 -7.59 -17.54
CA ASP A 5 4.03 -7.34 -18.81
C ASP A 5 2.95 -8.40 -19.09
N ASN A 6 1.75 -7.91 -19.27
CA ASN A 6 0.53 -8.67 -19.63
C ASN A 6 0.33 -9.95 -18.78
N LEU A 7 0.62 -9.86 -17.47
CA LEU A 7 0.64 -11.00 -16.57
C LEU A 7 -0.75 -11.54 -16.31
N THR A 8 -0.93 -12.83 -16.53
CA THR A 8 -2.21 -13.52 -16.33
C THR A 8 -2.04 -14.74 -15.43
N LYS A 9 -3.00 -14.93 -14.51
CA LYS A 9 -3.09 -16.13 -13.67
C LYS A 9 -4.50 -16.66 -13.63
N VAL A 10 -4.67 -17.87 -14.17
CA VAL A 10 -5.91 -18.64 -14.08
C VAL A 10 -5.65 -19.89 -13.24
N TYR A 11 -6.46 -20.12 -12.23
CA TYR A 11 -6.41 -21.33 -11.41
C TYR A 11 -7.25 -22.46 -12.03
N ARG A 12 -6.98 -23.72 -11.62
CA ARG A 12 -7.59 -24.93 -12.20
C ARG A 12 -9.14 -24.93 -12.26
N ARG A 13 -9.81 -24.16 -11.39
CA ARG A 13 -11.28 -24.00 -11.39
C ARG A 13 -11.78 -22.84 -12.26
N GLY A 14 -10.94 -22.30 -13.14
CA GLY A 14 -11.28 -21.20 -14.04
C GLY A 14 -11.26 -19.82 -13.39
N ALA A 15 -11.00 -19.71 -12.10
CA ALA A 15 -10.88 -18.41 -11.43
C ALA A 15 -9.66 -17.65 -11.97
N ARG A 16 -9.90 -16.51 -12.61
CA ARG A 16 -8.89 -15.63 -13.16
C ARG A 16 -8.50 -14.61 -12.07
N ALA A 17 -7.38 -14.86 -11.42
CA ALA A 17 -6.90 -14.01 -10.30
C ALA A 17 -6.11 -12.78 -10.77
N ASN A 18 -5.40 -12.90 -11.91
CA ASN A 18 -4.77 -11.77 -12.60
C ASN A 18 -5.07 -11.89 -14.10
N ASP A 19 -5.34 -10.77 -14.75
CA ASP A 19 -5.80 -10.71 -16.13
C ASP A 19 -5.15 -9.53 -16.85
N GLY A 20 -4.02 -9.79 -17.50
CA GLY A 20 -3.29 -8.81 -18.29
C GLY A 20 -2.65 -7.69 -17.47
N ILE A 21 -2.12 -7.99 -16.28
CA ILE A 21 -1.50 -6.98 -15.42
C ILE A 21 -0.16 -6.54 -16.01
N SER A 22 0.01 -5.22 -16.20
CA SER A 22 1.29 -4.60 -16.54
C SER A 22 1.61 -3.52 -15.52
N LEU A 23 2.81 -3.57 -14.94
CA LEU A 23 3.32 -2.57 -13.99
C LEU A 23 4.86 -2.61 -13.91
N ALA A 24 5.44 -1.55 -13.37
CA ALA A 24 6.87 -1.48 -13.10
C ALA A 24 7.16 -0.87 -11.73
N VAL A 25 8.26 -1.31 -11.10
CA VAL A 25 8.78 -0.72 -9.86
C VAL A 25 10.24 -0.34 -10.09
N ALA A 26 10.57 0.91 -9.92
CA ALA A 26 11.94 1.38 -9.97
C ALA A 26 12.70 1.10 -8.66
N GLY A 27 14.03 1.09 -8.71
CA GLY A 27 14.84 1.14 -7.49
C GLY A 27 14.67 2.50 -6.81
N GLY A 28 14.45 2.49 -5.50
CA GLY A 28 14.21 3.72 -4.75
C GLY A 28 12.77 4.24 -4.79
N ALA A 29 11.86 3.52 -5.44
CA ALA A 29 10.46 3.90 -5.50
C ALA A 29 9.57 3.02 -4.62
N VAL A 30 8.47 3.60 -4.13
CA VAL A 30 7.39 2.93 -3.41
C VAL A 30 6.17 2.84 -4.32
N LEU A 31 5.81 1.63 -4.73
CA LEU A 31 4.57 1.33 -5.44
C LEU A 31 3.48 0.95 -4.45
N GLY A 32 2.39 1.70 -4.40
CA GLY A 32 1.15 1.32 -3.73
C GLY A 32 0.31 0.40 -4.62
N LEU A 33 0.07 -0.83 -4.18
CA LEU A 33 -0.80 -1.80 -4.86
C LEU A 33 -2.13 -1.86 -4.12
N LEU A 34 -3.13 -1.15 -4.63
CA LEU A 34 -4.44 -1.01 -4.01
C LEU A 34 -5.44 -1.97 -4.66
N GLY A 35 -6.48 -2.34 -3.93
CA GLY A 35 -7.56 -3.20 -4.41
C GLY A 35 -8.31 -3.86 -3.26
N HIS A 36 -9.57 -4.24 -3.48
CA HIS A 36 -10.38 -4.95 -2.50
C HIS A 36 -9.85 -6.38 -2.22
N ASN A 37 -10.37 -7.02 -1.20
CA ASN A 37 -10.04 -8.42 -0.91
C ASN A 37 -10.50 -9.31 -2.08
N GLY A 38 -9.59 -10.16 -2.58
CA GLY A 38 -9.83 -10.94 -3.79
C GLY A 38 -9.49 -10.25 -5.11
N ALA A 39 -9.01 -9.00 -5.11
CA ALA A 39 -8.60 -8.30 -6.34
C ALA A 39 -7.37 -8.90 -7.05
N GLY A 40 -6.69 -9.88 -6.46
CA GLY A 40 -5.54 -10.55 -7.07
C GLY A 40 -4.16 -10.11 -6.54
N LYS A 41 -4.11 -9.20 -5.56
CA LYS A 41 -2.85 -8.64 -5.01
C LYS A 41 -1.90 -9.73 -4.49
N THR A 42 -2.33 -10.58 -3.58
CA THR A 42 -1.51 -11.67 -3.02
C THR A 42 -1.08 -12.67 -4.10
N THR A 43 -1.93 -12.94 -5.08
CA THR A 43 -1.56 -13.78 -6.23
C THR A 43 -0.43 -13.14 -7.04
N LEU A 44 -0.48 -11.84 -7.27
CA LEU A 44 0.57 -11.09 -7.95
C LEU A 44 1.88 -11.14 -7.18
N LEU A 45 1.87 -10.86 -5.87
CA LEU A 45 3.06 -10.96 -5.03
C LEU A 45 3.67 -12.36 -5.05
N ASN A 46 2.86 -13.42 -4.98
CA ASN A 46 3.33 -14.80 -5.05
C ASN A 46 3.96 -15.15 -6.40
N GLN A 47 3.52 -14.55 -7.50
CA GLN A 47 4.15 -14.73 -8.81
C GLN A 47 5.52 -14.05 -8.87
N ILE A 48 5.66 -12.85 -8.29
CA ILE A 48 6.94 -12.11 -8.24
C ILE A 48 8.02 -12.89 -7.50
N VAL A 49 7.67 -13.62 -6.43
CA VAL A 49 8.65 -14.44 -5.67
C VAL A 49 8.76 -15.89 -6.17
N GLY A 50 8.11 -16.20 -7.29
CA GLY A 50 8.16 -17.54 -7.89
C GLY A 50 7.42 -18.63 -7.09
N LEU A 51 6.49 -18.27 -6.18
CA LEU A 51 5.62 -19.21 -5.47
C LEU A 51 4.42 -19.64 -6.30
N ALA A 52 3.99 -18.81 -7.26
CA ALA A 52 2.91 -19.11 -8.18
C ALA A 52 3.38 -18.86 -9.62
N ARG A 53 3.22 -19.85 -10.50
CA ARG A 53 3.56 -19.69 -11.92
C ARG A 53 2.45 -18.92 -12.64
N PRO A 54 2.77 -17.91 -13.45
CA PRO A 54 1.81 -17.29 -14.38
C PRO A 54 1.24 -18.32 -15.36
N THR A 55 0.07 -18.04 -15.92
CA THR A 55 -0.48 -18.75 -17.07
C THR A 55 -0.21 -18.03 -18.39
N GLY A 56 0.21 -16.76 -18.35
CA GLY A 56 0.61 -15.93 -19.47
C GLY A 56 1.31 -14.66 -19.00
N GLY A 57 1.93 -13.96 -19.94
CA GLY A 57 2.72 -12.76 -19.65
C GLY A 57 4.10 -13.06 -19.06
N THR A 58 4.84 -12.03 -18.71
CA THR A 58 6.22 -12.13 -18.23
C THR A 58 6.47 -11.29 -16.99
N ILE A 59 7.43 -11.74 -16.17
CA ILE A 59 7.98 -10.99 -15.04
C ILE A 59 9.49 -10.91 -15.23
N THR A 60 10.02 -9.71 -15.13
CA THR A 60 11.48 -9.47 -15.14
C THR A 60 11.85 -8.76 -13.83
N LEU A 61 12.66 -9.39 -13.01
CA LEU A 61 13.21 -8.85 -11.77
C LEU A 61 14.72 -8.72 -11.91
N LEU A 62 15.26 -7.49 -11.80
CA LEU A 62 16.69 -7.21 -11.96
C LEU A 62 17.28 -7.82 -13.25
N GLY A 63 16.51 -7.84 -14.35
CA GLY A 63 16.91 -8.41 -15.63
C GLY A 63 16.79 -9.94 -15.77
N ARG A 64 16.24 -10.64 -14.76
CA ARG A 64 16.10 -12.10 -14.76
C ARG A 64 14.63 -12.52 -14.59
N ASP A 65 14.32 -13.74 -14.99
CA ASP A 65 12.98 -14.34 -14.81
C ASP A 65 12.86 -15.00 -13.42
N PRO A 66 12.05 -14.45 -12.49
CA PRO A 66 11.87 -15.00 -11.15
C PRO A 66 11.08 -16.33 -11.15
N VAL A 67 10.36 -16.63 -12.23
CA VAL A 67 9.59 -17.88 -12.38
C VAL A 67 10.50 -19.03 -12.79
N ALA A 68 11.49 -18.76 -13.62
CA ALA A 68 12.52 -19.74 -13.98
C ALA A 68 13.50 -19.97 -12.83
N GLU A 69 13.81 -18.94 -12.03
CA GLU A 69 14.79 -18.98 -10.96
C GLU A 69 14.19 -18.61 -9.58
N PRO A 70 13.23 -19.37 -9.06
CA PRO A 70 12.48 -18.97 -7.86
C PRO A 70 13.32 -18.92 -6.58
N ALA A 71 14.39 -19.72 -6.47
CA ALA A 71 15.31 -19.65 -5.34
C ALA A 71 16.10 -18.34 -5.31
N TRP A 72 16.59 -17.92 -6.48
CA TRP A 72 17.24 -16.63 -6.66
C TRP A 72 16.25 -15.48 -6.38
N ALA A 73 15.05 -15.53 -6.94
CA ALA A 73 14.03 -14.49 -6.71
C ALA A 73 13.78 -14.26 -5.21
N ARG A 74 13.63 -15.33 -4.43
CA ARG A 74 13.47 -15.25 -2.98
C ARG A 74 14.70 -14.71 -2.25
N SER A 75 15.90 -14.90 -2.76
CA SER A 75 17.13 -14.35 -2.16
C SER A 75 17.23 -12.84 -2.33
N VAL A 76 16.72 -12.28 -3.45
CA VAL A 76 16.75 -10.84 -3.75
C VAL A 76 15.48 -10.09 -3.36
N CYS A 77 14.44 -10.80 -2.92
CA CYS A 77 13.20 -10.22 -2.39
C CYS A 77 13.11 -10.36 -0.87
N SER A 78 12.50 -9.38 -0.23
CA SER A 78 11.96 -9.49 1.13
C SER A 78 10.45 -9.45 1.07
N PHE A 79 9.79 -10.25 1.89
CA PHE A 79 8.33 -10.28 1.92
C PHE A 79 7.80 -10.35 3.35
N GLN A 80 6.96 -9.37 3.71
CA GLN A 80 6.12 -9.42 4.90
C GLN A 80 4.71 -9.81 4.45
N PRO A 81 4.24 -11.03 4.75
CA PRO A 81 2.89 -11.45 4.40
C PRO A 81 1.84 -10.84 5.34
N GLN A 82 0.59 -10.84 4.90
CA GLN A 82 -0.55 -10.42 5.72
C GLN A 82 -0.72 -11.29 6.99
N ALA A 83 -0.39 -12.56 6.91
CA ALA A 83 -0.43 -13.47 8.07
C ALA A 83 0.60 -13.06 9.13
N HIS A 84 0.26 -13.30 10.41
CA HIS A 84 1.19 -13.06 11.50
C HIS A 84 2.39 -14.01 11.42
N ALA A 85 3.58 -13.48 11.70
CA ALA A 85 4.77 -14.30 11.83
C ALA A 85 4.62 -15.28 13.02
N PRO A 86 4.99 -16.58 12.85
CA PRO A 86 5.01 -17.53 13.94
C PRO A 86 6.18 -17.20 14.87
N LEU A 87 5.91 -16.55 15.99
CA LEU A 87 6.93 -16.14 16.97
C LEU A 87 6.92 -17.01 18.23
N THR A 88 6.26 -18.16 18.21
CA THR A 88 6.18 -19.07 19.36
C THR A 88 7.56 -19.62 19.74
N GLY A 89 7.91 -19.52 21.02
CA GLY A 89 9.17 -20.05 21.55
C GLY A 89 10.42 -19.22 21.27
N VAL A 90 10.27 -18.02 20.68
CA VAL A 90 11.38 -17.09 20.43
C VAL A 90 11.00 -15.67 20.88
N THR A 91 12.03 -14.88 21.23
CA THR A 91 11.82 -13.45 21.51
C THR A 91 11.79 -12.65 20.21
N THR A 92 11.26 -11.42 20.27
CA THR A 92 11.26 -10.48 19.14
C THR A 92 12.66 -10.31 18.56
N ARG A 93 13.66 -10.04 19.42
CA ARG A 93 15.07 -9.89 19.04
C ARG A 93 15.60 -11.14 18.34
N GLN A 94 15.39 -12.31 18.95
CA GLN A 94 15.85 -13.58 18.39
C GLN A 94 15.27 -13.86 17.01
N ALA A 95 13.97 -13.60 16.82
CA ALA A 95 13.32 -13.80 15.54
C ALA A 95 13.92 -12.89 14.45
N ILE A 96 14.09 -11.59 14.73
CA ILE A 96 14.67 -10.64 13.79
C ILE A 96 16.11 -11.01 13.44
N GLU A 97 16.95 -11.26 14.46
CA GLU A 97 18.36 -11.65 14.27
C GLU A 97 18.50 -12.96 13.48
N SER A 98 17.63 -13.94 13.76
CA SER A 98 17.64 -15.23 13.05
C SER A 98 17.36 -15.06 11.56
N ILE A 99 16.35 -14.28 11.21
CA ILE A 99 16.05 -13.99 9.80
C ILE A 99 17.19 -13.22 9.14
N GLY A 100 17.76 -12.21 9.78
CA GLY A 100 18.92 -11.49 9.27
C GLY A 100 20.10 -12.41 8.97
N ARG A 101 20.36 -13.37 9.86
CA ARG A 101 21.41 -14.41 9.68
C ARG A 101 21.10 -15.37 8.54
N ILE A 102 19.86 -15.86 8.45
CA ILE A 102 19.40 -16.73 7.36
C ILE A 102 19.56 -16.05 6.01
N ARG A 103 19.33 -14.73 5.95
CA ARG A 103 19.50 -13.93 4.72
C ARG A 103 20.97 -13.57 4.41
N GLY A 104 21.92 -14.08 5.19
CA GLY A 104 23.36 -13.92 4.94
C GLY A 104 24.00 -12.71 5.63
N GLY A 105 23.27 -11.97 6.47
CA GLY A 105 23.82 -10.85 7.21
C GLY A 105 24.89 -11.27 8.22
N HIS A 106 25.94 -10.47 8.38
CA HIS A 106 26.98 -10.70 9.39
C HIS A 106 26.42 -10.47 10.79
N ARG A 107 26.80 -11.32 11.78
CA ARG A 107 26.24 -11.34 13.13
C ARG A 107 26.16 -9.96 13.80
N GLU A 108 27.25 -9.22 13.82
CA GLU A 108 27.33 -7.91 14.48
C GLU A 108 26.50 -6.85 13.73
N ALA A 109 26.53 -6.86 12.40
CA ALA A 109 25.72 -5.97 11.57
C ALA A 109 24.23 -6.21 11.78
N VAL A 110 23.80 -7.48 11.81
CA VAL A 110 22.40 -7.86 12.07
C VAL A 110 21.97 -7.43 13.47
N ARG A 111 22.81 -7.64 14.51
CA ARG A 111 22.50 -7.19 15.88
C ARG A 111 22.33 -5.66 15.95
N ARG A 112 23.26 -4.92 15.37
CA ARG A 112 23.17 -3.46 15.33
C ARG A 112 21.90 -3.02 14.61
N ARG A 113 21.63 -3.59 13.41
CA ARG A 113 20.46 -3.25 12.63
C ARG A 113 19.16 -3.63 13.35
N THR A 114 19.13 -4.74 14.07
CA THR A 114 18.00 -5.14 14.92
C THR A 114 17.72 -4.09 15.99
N ALA A 115 18.75 -3.64 16.71
CA ALA A 115 18.60 -2.59 17.74
C ALA A 115 18.07 -1.28 17.12
N GLU A 116 18.66 -0.85 15.99
CA GLU A 116 18.19 0.35 15.26
C GLU A 116 16.73 0.27 14.87
N LEU A 117 16.25 -0.88 14.34
CA LEU A 117 14.86 -1.07 13.93
C LEU A 117 13.91 -1.08 15.12
N LEU A 118 14.28 -1.76 16.20
CA LEU A 118 13.47 -1.79 17.42
C LEU A 118 13.28 -0.40 17.99
N ALA A 119 14.35 0.40 18.07
CA ALA A 119 14.32 1.78 18.50
C ALA A 119 13.50 2.67 17.55
N ALA A 120 13.73 2.55 16.24
CA ALA A 120 13.05 3.35 15.23
C ALA A 120 11.52 3.14 15.20
N LEU A 121 11.04 1.96 15.66
CA LEU A 121 9.62 1.63 15.73
C LEU A 121 9.02 1.72 17.15
N ASP A 122 9.82 2.19 18.13
CA ASP A 122 9.41 2.28 19.54
C ASP A 122 8.89 0.95 20.11
N ILE A 123 9.64 -0.15 19.87
CA ILE A 123 9.32 -1.49 20.34
C ILE A 123 10.47 -2.18 21.11
N GLU A 124 11.46 -1.42 21.58
CA GLU A 124 12.61 -1.94 22.35
C GLU A 124 12.19 -2.67 23.62
N GLN A 125 11.16 -2.18 24.31
CA GLN A 125 10.64 -2.76 25.56
C GLN A 125 10.07 -4.17 25.38
N TRP A 126 9.76 -4.58 24.14
CA TRP A 126 9.31 -5.93 23.81
C TRP A 126 10.38 -6.80 23.14
N ALA A 127 11.62 -6.29 23.03
CA ALA A 127 12.70 -6.97 22.33
C ALA A 127 12.97 -8.37 22.86
N ASP A 128 12.97 -8.51 24.19
CA ASP A 128 13.30 -9.77 24.87
C ASP A 128 12.07 -10.50 25.43
N GLN A 129 10.86 -10.05 25.06
CA GLN A 129 9.62 -10.74 25.39
C GLN A 129 9.36 -11.91 24.42
N PRO A 130 8.84 -13.05 24.92
CA PRO A 130 8.35 -14.14 24.08
C PRO A 130 7.27 -13.67 23.12
N GLY A 131 7.36 -14.12 21.86
CA GLY A 131 6.48 -13.65 20.79
C GLY A 131 5.00 -13.93 21.03
N GLU A 132 4.63 -14.99 21.77
CA GLU A 132 3.27 -15.32 22.15
C GLU A 132 2.61 -14.30 23.10
N ARG A 133 3.41 -13.50 23.81
CA ARG A 133 2.94 -12.46 24.74
C ARG A 133 2.77 -11.08 24.09
N LEU A 134 3.16 -10.95 22.83
CA LEU A 134 3.07 -9.70 22.09
C LEU A 134 1.62 -9.42 21.65
N SER A 135 1.22 -8.13 21.62
CA SER A 135 -0.01 -7.72 20.96
C SER A 135 0.06 -7.94 19.44
N GLY A 136 -1.09 -7.94 18.75
CA GLY A 136 -1.14 -8.05 17.29
C GLY A 136 -0.28 -7.01 16.59
N GLY A 137 -0.37 -5.74 17.01
CA GLY A 137 0.41 -4.65 16.44
C GLY A 137 1.92 -4.81 16.63
N VAL A 138 2.37 -5.19 17.83
CA VAL A 138 3.81 -5.43 18.09
C VAL A 138 4.32 -6.62 17.27
N ARG A 139 3.53 -7.70 17.13
CA ARG A 139 3.88 -8.82 16.22
C ARG A 139 4.00 -8.36 14.77
N ARG A 140 3.13 -7.45 14.33
CA ARG A 140 3.17 -6.88 12.98
C ARG A 140 4.45 -6.08 12.77
N LEU A 141 4.84 -5.24 13.72
CA LEU A 141 6.10 -4.48 13.69
C LEU A 141 7.33 -5.41 13.75
N ALA A 142 7.29 -6.46 14.56
CA ALA A 142 8.34 -7.48 14.58
C ALA A 142 8.48 -8.17 13.21
N ALA A 143 7.36 -8.53 12.55
CA ALA A 143 7.36 -9.10 11.20
C ALA A 143 7.93 -8.12 10.16
N PHE A 144 7.62 -6.83 10.28
CA PHE A 144 8.26 -5.80 9.46
C PHE A 144 9.77 -5.78 9.68
N CYS A 145 10.25 -5.73 10.92
CA CYS A 145 11.68 -5.78 11.23
C CYS A 145 12.36 -7.04 10.64
N MET A 146 11.72 -8.20 10.75
CA MET A 146 12.22 -9.45 10.14
C MET A 146 12.36 -9.34 8.62
N ALA A 147 11.44 -8.66 7.94
CA ALA A 147 11.51 -8.48 6.50
C ALA A 147 12.63 -7.50 6.07
N VAL A 148 13.00 -6.52 6.94
CA VAL A 148 13.86 -5.40 6.55
C VAL A 148 15.18 -5.31 7.34
N VAL A 149 15.48 -6.25 8.23
CA VAL A 149 16.78 -6.31 8.95
C VAL A 149 17.93 -6.55 7.97
N GLU A 150 17.72 -7.41 6.98
CA GLU A 150 18.61 -7.66 5.84
C GLU A 150 17.76 -7.63 4.57
N PRO A 151 17.42 -6.42 4.05
CA PRO A 151 16.42 -6.28 3.01
C PRO A 151 16.93 -6.76 1.65
N GLY A 152 16.06 -7.40 0.89
CA GLY A 152 16.27 -7.68 -0.52
C GLY A 152 16.26 -6.40 -1.36
N ARG A 153 16.61 -6.52 -2.64
CA ARG A 153 16.51 -5.40 -3.60
C ARG A 153 15.06 -4.95 -3.81
N LEU A 154 14.12 -5.89 -3.77
CA LEU A 154 12.68 -5.65 -3.78
C LEU A 154 12.10 -6.04 -2.42
N VAL A 155 11.41 -5.11 -1.77
CA VAL A 155 10.72 -5.31 -0.49
C VAL A 155 9.22 -5.26 -0.74
N MET A 156 8.50 -6.31 -0.36
CA MET A 156 7.05 -6.39 -0.50
C MET A 156 6.43 -6.48 0.89
N LEU A 157 5.49 -5.57 1.15
CA LEU A 157 4.82 -5.41 2.44
C LEU A 157 3.31 -5.55 2.24
N ASP A 158 2.74 -6.63 2.78
CA ASP A 158 1.30 -6.88 2.67
C ASP A 158 0.62 -6.52 3.99
N GLU A 159 -0.12 -5.40 3.99
CA GLU A 159 -0.82 -4.82 5.12
C GLU A 159 0.09 -4.60 6.36
N PRO A 160 1.21 -3.88 6.23
CA PRO A 160 2.21 -3.81 7.29
C PRO A 160 1.76 -3.05 8.54
N THR A 161 0.68 -2.27 8.46
CA THR A 161 0.15 -1.44 9.56
C THR A 161 -1.09 -2.00 10.25
N ASN A 162 -1.56 -3.18 9.85
CA ASN A 162 -2.71 -3.80 10.49
C ASN A 162 -2.47 -4.02 11.99
N ASP A 163 -3.46 -3.69 12.81
CA ASP A 163 -3.43 -3.77 14.28
C ASP A 163 -2.38 -2.88 14.96
N VAL A 164 -1.61 -2.08 14.21
CA VAL A 164 -0.61 -1.15 14.74
C VAL A 164 -1.28 0.16 15.16
N ASP A 165 -0.90 0.70 16.30
CA ASP A 165 -1.40 1.99 16.77
C ASP A 165 -0.93 3.16 15.88
N PRO A 166 -1.66 4.29 15.84
CA PRO A 166 -1.37 5.40 14.93
C PRO A 166 0.04 6.01 15.07
N ALA A 167 0.60 6.03 16.31
CA ALA A 167 1.92 6.60 16.54
C ALA A 167 3.00 5.72 15.88
N ARG A 168 2.93 4.40 16.07
CA ARG A 168 3.89 3.46 15.49
C ARG A 168 3.69 3.24 13.99
N ARG A 169 2.44 3.39 13.48
CA ARG A 169 2.22 3.40 12.02
C ARG A 169 3.03 4.49 11.35
N ARG A 170 3.07 5.70 11.91
CA ARG A 170 3.88 6.79 11.39
C ARG A 170 5.36 6.43 11.32
N LEU A 171 5.92 5.85 12.39
CA LEU A 171 7.31 5.39 12.42
C LEU A 171 7.58 4.31 11.36
N LEU A 172 6.64 3.39 11.15
CA LEU A 172 6.75 2.38 10.11
C LEU A 172 6.80 3.01 8.71
N TRP A 173 5.95 4.00 8.42
CA TRP A 173 5.98 4.72 7.15
C TRP A 173 7.31 5.45 6.92
N GLU A 174 7.89 6.02 7.96
CA GLU A 174 9.24 6.61 7.91
C GLU A 174 10.29 5.54 7.52
N GLN A 175 10.22 4.34 8.08
CA GLN A 175 11.12 3.24 7.71
C GLN A 175 10.91 2.76 6.25
N VAL A 176 9.69 2.79 5.73
CA VAL A 176 9.41 2.51 4.30
C VAL A 176 10.13 3.52 3.40
N ARG A 177 10.09 4.82 3.75
CA ARG A 177 10.84 5.85 2.99
C ARG A 177 12.36 5.70 3.12
N VAL A 178 12.86 5.29 4.28
CA VAL A 178 14.29 4.98 4.48
C VAL A 178 14.74 3.84 3.57
N LEU A 179 13.93 2.78 3.39
CA LEU A 179 14.23 1.69 2.46
C LEU A 179 14.31 2.20 1.02
N ALA A 180 13.32 2.97 0.58
CA ALA A 180 13.32 3.57 -0.76
C ALA A 180 14.55 4.47 -0.96
N ALA A 181 14.87 5.36 -0.01
CA ALA A 181 16.04 6.24 -0.07
C ALA A 181 17.37 5.48 -0.17
N LYS A 182 17.43 4.23 0.33
CA LYS A 182 18.59 3.32 0.18
C LYS A 182 18.60 2.58 -1.17
N GLY A 183 17.67 2.86 -2.07
CA GLY A 183 17.61 2.28 -3.42
C GLY A 183 16.85 0.96 -3.52
N HIS A 184 16.17 0.51 -2.45
CA HIS A 184 15.27 -0.65 -2.54
C HIS A 184 13.98 -0.26 -3.27
N GLY A 185 13.48 -1.11 -4.18
CA GLY A 185 12.10 -0.99 -4.65
C GLY A 185 11.15 -1.52 -3.60
N VAL A 186 10.06 -0.81 -3.35
CA VAL A 186 9.06 -1.25 -2.36
C VAL A 186 7.72 -1.44 -3.05
N VAL A 187 7.06 -2.59 -2.82
CA VAL A 187 5.65 -2.82 -3.17
C VAL A 187 4.86 -2.86 -1.87
N LEU A 188 3.99 -1.89 -1.70
CA LEU A 188 3.15 -1.72 -0.52
C LEU A 188 1.71 -2.07 -0.86
N VAL A 189 1.18 -3.12 -0.21
CA VAL A 189 -0.24 -3.44 -0.24
C VAL A 189 -0.87 -2.92 1.05
N THR A 190 -1.89 -2.08 0.95
CA THR A 190 -2.61 -1.57 2.12
C THR A 190 -4.03 -1.13 1.74
N HIS A 191 -4.93 -1.20 2.70
CA HIS A 191 -6.24 -0.57 2.67
C HIS A 191 -6.27 0.76 3.44
N ASN A 192 -5.20 1.08 4.18
CA ASN A 192 -5.05 2.38 4.86
C ASN A 192 -4.44 3.41 3.88
N ILE A 193 -5.24 3.76 2.87
CA ILE A 193 -4.80 4.54 1.70
C ILE A 193 -4.40 5.96 2.10
N ALA A 194 -5.19 6.61 2.94
CA ALA A 194 -4.98 8.01 3.35
C ALA A 194 -3.65 8.24 4.09
N GLU A 195 -3.20 7.27 4.91
CA GLU A 195 -1.89 7.35 5.57
C GLU A 195 -0.75 6.98 4.62
N ALA A 196 -0.96 5.95 3.78
CA ALA A 196 0.05 5.44 2.86
C ALA A 196 0.34 6.39 1.69
N GLU A 197 -0.62 7.24 1.31
CA GLU A 197 -0.49 8.23 0.23
C GLU A 197 0.79 9.08 0.37
N ARG A 198 1.18 9.40 1.62
CA ARG A 198 2.37 10.22 1.92
C ARG A 198 3.70 9.55 1.59
N VAL A 199 3.71 8.23 1.45
CA VAL A 199 4.94 7.43 1.23
C VAL A 199 4.96 6.75 -0.13
N ILE A 200 3.87 6.77 -0.88
CA ILE A 200 3.72 6.15 -2.19
C ILE A 200 4.17 7.12 -3.28
N ASP A 201 5.02 6.66 -4.19
CA ASP A 201 5.44 7.41 -5.37
C ASP A 201 4.53 7.12 -6.57
N THR A 202 4.10 5.86 -6.73
CA THR A 202 3.20 5.42 -7.80
C THR A 202 2.15 4.47 -7.25
N VAL A 203 0.94 4.57 -7.75
CA VAL A 203 -0.20 3.72 -7.39
C VAL A 203 -0.59 2.84 -8.56
N VAL A 204 -0.94 1.60 -8.27
CA VAL A 204 -1.66 0.71 -9.16
C VAL A 204 -2.91 0.22 -8.44
N VAL A 205 -4.07 0.47 -9.02
CA VAL A 205 -5.36 -0.01 -8.50
C VAL A 205 -5.75 -1.29 -9.23
N LEU A 206 -5.92 -2.37 -8.47
CA LEU A 206 -6.42 -3.65 -8.98
C LEU A 206 -7.89 -3.81 -8.64
N ASN A 207 -8.68 -4.17 -9.66
CA ASN A 207 -10.07 -4.56 -9.51
C ASN A 207 -10.34 -5.84 -10.32
N HIS A 208 -10.85 -6.89 -9.68
CA HIS A 208 -11.12 -8.18 -10.33
C HIS A 208 -9.96 -8.72 -11.20
N GLY A 209 -8.74 -8.62 -10.70
CA GLY A 209 -7.55 -9.11 -11.38
C GLY A 209 -7.00 -8.21 -12.49
N ARG A 210 -7.58 -7.05 -12.73
CA ARG A 210 -7.16 -6.09 -13.77
C ARG A 210 -6.70 -4.78 -13.16
N VAL A 211 -5.81 -4.08 -13.84
CA VAL A 211 -5.44 -2.70 -13.51
C VAL A 211 -6.55 -1.77 -13.99
N THR A 212 -7.14 -1.01 -13.07
CA THR A 212 -8.17 0.00 -13.36
C THR A 212 -7.67 1.43 -13.25
N GLY A 213 -6.48 1.64 -12.65
CA GLY A 213 -5.84 2.94 -12.57
C GLY A 213 -4.37 2.80 -12.22
N THR A 214 -3.54 3.66 -12.80
CA THR A 214 -2.11 3.75 -12.50
C THR A 214 -1.65 5.21 -12.63
N GLY A 215 -0.72 5.63 -11.77
CA GLY A 215 -0.17 6.99 -11.80
C GLY A 215 0.43 7.38 -10.46
N THR A 216 0.93 8.61 -10.37
CA THR A 216 1.25 9.19 -9.06
C THR A 216 -0.04 9.51 -8.30
N PRO A 217 -0.04 9.55 -6.95
CA PRO A 217 -1.20 9.99 -6.19
C PRO A 217 -1.77 11.32 -6.72
N ALA A 218 -0.90 12.29 -6.98
CA ALA A 218 -1.28 13.59 -7.52
C ALA A 218 -1.87 13.51 -8.94
N ALA A 219 -1.33 12.65 -9.83
CA ALA A 219 -1.87 12.48 -11.18
C ALA A 219 -3.25 11.80 -11.17
N LEU A 220 -3.46 10.86 -10.29
CA LEU A 220 -4.77 10.23 -10.09
C LEU A 220 -5.78 11.20 -9.47
N ALA A 221 -5.33 12.07 -8.55
CA ALA A 221 -6.12 13.14 -7.94
C ALA A 221 -6.36 14.34 -8.90
N SER A 222 -5.63 14.44 -10.01
CA SER A 222 -5.63 15.59 -10.93
C SER A 222 -6.93 15.77 -11.76
N GLY A 223 -7.99 15.06 -11.43
CA GLY A 223 -9.34 15.36 -11.89
C GLY A 223 -9.91 16.67 -11.33
N ARG A 224 -9.08 17.62 -10.87
CA ARG A 224 -9.46 18.97 -10.40
C ARG A 224 -10.65 18.99 -9.43
N GLN A 225 -10.86 17.91 -8.69
CA GLN A 225 -11.98 17.79 -7.78
C GLN A 225 -11.57 18.14 -6.36
N LEU A 226 -12.44 18.90 -5.70
CA LEU A 226 -12.31 19.26 -4.30
C LEU A 226 -13.45 18.62 -3.51
N ARG A 227 -13.17 18.35 -2.26
CA ARG A 227 -14.12 17.85 -1.28
C ARG A 227 -14.35 18.91 -0.23
N LEU A 228 -15.58 19.40 -0.17
CA LEU A 228 -16.07 20.31 0.84
C LEU A 228 -16.83 19.52 1.90
N GLU A 229 -16.34 19.54 3.13
CA GLU A 229 -17.02 18.96 4.29
C GLU A 229 -17.61 20.08 5.15
N LEU A 230 -18.87 19.94 5.53
CA LEU A 230 -19.58 20.87 6.41
C LEU A 230 -20.20 20.12 7.57
N ILE A 231 -20.22 20.76 8.76
CA ILE A 231 -21.06 20.32 9.86
C ILE A 231 -22.34 21.18 9.84
N VAL A 232 -23.48 20.52 9.63
CA VAL A 232 -24.79 21.18 9.45
C VAL A 232 -25.85 20.53 10.31
N THR A 233 -26.67 21.32 10.99
CA THR A 233 -27.79 20.85 11.80
C THR A 233 -29.01 20.50 10.96
N ALA A 234 -29.24 21.22 9.86
CA ALA A 234 -30.31 20.99 8.89
C ALA A 234 -29.71 20.78 7.50
N ALA A 235 -30.42 20.11 6.59
CA ALA A 235 -29.96 19.94 5.23
C ALA A 235 -30.09 21.28 4.46
N PRO A 236 -28.96 21.92 4.07
CA PRO A 236 -29.02 23.11 3.25
C PRO A 236 -29.35 22.73 1.81
N THR A 237 -29.87 23.68 1.04
CA THR A 237 -29.97 23.53 -0.42
C THR A 237 -28.56 23.56 -1.01
N VAL A 238 -28.16 22.44 -1.63
CA VAL A 238 -26.83 22.33 -2.26
C VAL A 238 -26.88 23.01 -3.63
N PRO A 239 -25.90 23.87 -3.95
CA PRO A 239 -25.84 24.56 -5.23
C PRO A 239 -25.62 23.62 -6.42
N GLY A 240 -26.05 24.02 -7.61
CA GLY A 240 -26.00 23.21 -8.83
C GLY A 240 -24.61 22.91 -9.40
N TRP A 241 -23.55 23.51 -8.86
CA TRP A 241 -22.15 23.17 -9.21
C TRP A 241 -21.63 21.92 -8.48
N SER A 242 -22.39 21.34 -7.57
CA SER A 242 -21.99 20.10 -6.89
C SER A 242 -22.05 18.91 -7.84
N LEU A 243 -20.97 18.11 -7.86
CA LEU A 243 -20.89 16.88 -8.64
C LEU A 243 -21.51 15.70 -7.88
N HIS A 244 -21.21 15.60 -6.60
CA HIS A 244 -21.75 14.57 -5.73
C HIS A 244 -21.99 15.13 -4.33
N THR A 245 -23.04 14.65 -3.68
CA THR A 245 -23.40 15.08 -2.33
C THR A 245 -23.77 13.86 -1.49
N SER A 246 -23.18 13.74 -0.30
CA SER A 246 -23.53 12.72 0.67
C SER A 246 -23.67 13.32 2.06
N ARG A 247 -24.52 12.69 2.89
CA ARG A 247 -24.74 13.13 4.27
C ARG A 247 -24.66 11.96 5.24
N ALA A 248 -23.91 12.14 6.32
CA ALA A 248 -23.81 11.20 7.42
C ALA A 248 -24.01 11.95 8.73
N GLY A 249 -25.20 11.84 9.31
CA GLY A 249 -25.58 12.59 10.52
C GLY A 249 -25.60 14.09 10.28
N ASP A 250 -24.75 14.81 11.00
CA ASP A 250 -24.54 16.25 10.91
C ASP A 250 -23.47 16.66 9.89
N ARG A 251 -22.73 15.68 9.31
CA ARG A 251 -21.71 15.93 8.31
C ARG A 251 -22.29 15.86 6.89
N LEU A 252 -22.17 16.94 6.15
CA LEU A 252 -22.48 17.05 4.73
C LEU A 252 -21.17 17.08 3.95
N THR A 253 -21.01 16.20 2.96
CA THR A 253 -19.85 16.17 2.06
C THR A 253 -20.32 16.48 0.65
N VAL A 254 -19.66 17.44 0.01
CA VAL A 254 -19.95 17.88 -1.36
C VAL A 254 -18.66 17.80 -2.18
N THR A 255 -18.69 17.05 -3.28
CA THR A 255 -17.60 17.01 -4.26
C THR A 255 -17.88 18.04 -5.36
N LEU A 256 -16.86 18.77 -5.78
CA LEU A 256 -16.96 19.85 -6.75
C LEU A 256 -15.68 19.97 -7.59
N ASP A 257 -15.77 20.58 -8.75
CA ASP A 257 -14.59 20.92 -9.54
C ASP A 257 -13.85 22.12 -8.95
N GLU A 258 -12.53 22.17 -9.13
CA GLU A 258 -11.64 23.21 -8.59
C GLU A 258 -12.07 24.64 -9.00
N GLU A 259 -12.64 24.80 -10.19
CA GLU A 259 -13.16 26.09 -10.67
C GLU A 259 -14.27 26.66 -9.77
N ASN A 260 -14.98 25.79 -9.05
CA ASN A 260 -16.04 26.15 -8.12
C ASN A 260 -15.55 26.35 -6.66
N ALA A 261 -14.22 26.35 -6.42
CA ALA A 261 -13.67 26.47 -5.08
C ALA A 261 -14.12 27.75 -4.35
N GLN A 262 -14.05 28.90 -5.03
CA GLN A 262 -14.46 30.18 -4.44
C GLN A 262 -15.98 30.25 -4.16
N PRO A 263 -16.87 29.93 -5.12
CA PRO A 263 -18.30 29.80 -4.84
C PRO A 263 -18.63 28.82 -3.70
N ALA A 264 -17.91 27.71 -3.62
CA ALA A 264 -18.11 26.69 -2.59
C ALA A 264 -17.75 27.18 -1.18
N VAL A 265 -16.63 27.90 -1.05
CA VAL A 265 -16.22 28.52 0.23
C VAL A 265 -17.24 29.58 0.65
N ALA A 266 -17.67 30.44 -0.27
CA ALA A 266 -18.66 31.46 0.03
C ALA A 266 -20.01 30.86 0.48
N TRP A 267 -20.45 29.81 -0.20
CA TRP A 267 -21.65 29.08 0.19
C TRP A 267 -21.48 28.40 1.56
N ALA A 268 -20.37 27.71 1.80
CA ALA A 268 -20.10 27.04 3.07
C ALA A 268 -20.13 28.02 4.24
N GLN A 269 -19.53 29.21 4.09
CA GLN A 269 -19.55 30.28 5.10
C GLN A 269 -20.96 30.78 5.41
N SER A 270 -21.87 30.77 4.41
CA SER A 270 -23.26 31.14 4.61
C SER A 270 -24.08 30.08 5.37
N VAL A 271 -23.63 28.82 5.31
CA VAL A 271 -24.34 27.66 5.93
C VAL A 271 -23.81 27.37 7.32
N THR A 272 -22.48 27.37 7.51
CA THR A 272 -21.84 26.98 8.78
C THR A 272 -20.49 27.65 8.94
N ARG A 273 -20.04 27.74 10.21
CA ARG A 273 -18.65 28.14 10.52
C ARG A 273 -17.66 26.96 10.53
N HIS A 274 -18.18 25.72 10.48
CA HIS A 274 -17.41 24.50 10.59
C HIS A 274 -17.39 23.80 9.24
N PHE A 275 -16.43 24.15 8.41
CA PHE A 275 -16.20 23.49 7.11
C PHE A 275 -14.71 23.35 6.81
N SER A 276 -14.38 22.43 5.92
CA SER A 276 -13.06 22.28 5.30
C SER A 276 -13.20 22.02 3.81
N LEU A 277 -12.30 22.58 3.01
CA LEU A 277 -12.19 22.31 1.59
C LEU A 277 -10.81 21.72 1.32
N ASN A 278 -10.79 20.50 0.82
CA ASN A 278 -9.56 19.74 0.58
C ASN A 278 -9.57 19.13 -0.82
N PRO A 279 -8.43 18.89 -1.45
CA PRO A 279 -8.37 18.04 -2.63
C PRO A 279 -8.96 16.64 -2.34
N VAL A 280 -9.57 16.04 -3.36
CA VAL A 280 -10.02 14.64 -3.28
C VAL A 280 -8.79 13.76 -3.10
N GLY A 281 -8.75 12.98 -2.02
CA GLY A 281 -7.63 12.12 -1.69
C GLY A 281 -7.66 10.79 -2.45
N LEU A 282 -6.54 10.07 -2.39
CA LEU A 282 -6.35 8.78 -3.07
C LEU A 282 -7.41 7.73 -2.67
N GLU A 283 -7.92 7.77 -1.44
CA GLU A 283 -8.96 6.85 -0.97
C GLU A 283 -10.27 7.01 -1.75
N GLU A 284 -10.68 8.24 -2.02
CA GLU A 284 -11.90 8.55 -2.74
C GLU A 284 -11.80 8.21 -4.23
N ILE A 285 -10.60 8.44 -4.80
CA ILE A 285 -10.25 8.02 -6.15
C ILE A 285 -10.32 6.49 -6.26
N TYR A 286 -9.74 5.80 -5.30
CA TYR A 286 -9.83 4.33 -5.23
C TYR A 286 -11.27 3.84 -5.20
N LEU A 287 -12.14 4.46 -4.39
CA LEU A 287 -13.57 4.11 -4.34
C LEU A 287 -14.25 4.33 -5.70
N THR A 288 -13.94 5.43 -6.38
CA THR A 288 -14.48 5.73 -7.72
C THR A 288 -14.02 4.70 -8.75
N LEU A 289 -12.72 4.36 -8.77
CA LEU A 289 -12.12 3.39 -9.69
C LEU A 289 -12.62 1.95 -9.46
N THR A 290 -13.07 1.65 -8.25
CA THR A 290 -13.58 0.31 -7.91
C THR A 290 -15.10 0.18 -8.03
N ALA A 291 -15.86 1.27 -7.90
CA ALA A 291 -17.32 1.28 -7.99
C ALA A 291 -17.83 1.20 -9.43
N ASN A 292 -17.07 1.65 -10.43
CA ASN A 292 -17.52 1.70 -11.83
C ASN A 292 -16.47 1.10 -12.80
N PRO A 293 -16.41 -0.24 -12.95
CA PRO A 293 -15.37 -0.90 -13.76
C PRO A 293 -15.48 -0.59 -15.26
N GLU A 294 -16.62 -0.12 -15.76
CA GLU A 294 -16.85 0.09 -17.21
C GLU A 294 -16.53 1.53 -17.68
N ALA A 295 -16.60 2.52 -16.82
CA ALA A 295 -16.38 3.92 -17.20
C ALA A 295 -14.88 4.26 -17.49
N ASN A 296 -13.95 3.39 -17.18
CA ASN A 296 -12.49 3.69 -17.21
C ASN A 296 -11.72 3.01 -18.37
N ARG A 297 -12.40 2.46 -19.37
CA ARG A 297 -11.69 1.89 -20.54
C ARG A 297 -10.95 2.95 -21.38
N ASP A 298 -11.40 4.19 -21.34
CA ASP A 298 -10.84 5.27 -22.17
C ASP A 298 -9.73 6.08 -21.47
N ALA A 299 -9.66 6.08 -20.14
CA ALA A 299 -8.65 6.83 -19.38
C ALA A 299 -7.26 6.12 -19.31
N ALA A 300 -7.20 4.81 -19.52
CA ALA A 300 -5.96 4.03 -19.49
C ALA A 300 -5.16 4.07 -20.81
N LEU A 301 -5.66 4.75 -21.84
CA LEU A 301 -5.03 4.89 -23.18
C LEU A 301 -4.31 6.23 -23.39
N VAL A 302 -4.27 7.09 -22.39
CA VAL A 302 -3.61 8.40 -22.46
C VAL A 302 -2.59 8.54 -21.32
N ALA A 303 -1.51 7.79 -21.40
CA ALA A 303 -0.26 8.01 -20.67
C ALA A 303 0.90 7.32 -21.40
#